data_f1acb9e5de05cbef960e6a9815c51577
#
_entry.id   f1acb9e5de05cbef960e6a9815c51577
#
_cell.length_a   1.000
_cell.length_b   1.000
_cell.length_c   1.000
_cell.angle_alpha   90.00
_cell.angle_beta   90.00
_cell.angle_gamma   90.00
#
_symmetry.space_group_name_H-M   'P 1'
#
loop_
_entity.id
_entity.type
_entity.pdbx_description
1 polymer ?
#
loop_
_entity_poly.entity_id
_entity_poly.type
_entity_poly.pdbx_seq_one_letter_code
_entity_poly.pdbx_strand_id
1 'polypeptide(L)'
;VGSEMCIRDSYEFETISLPVLSEVGGDIQFIANTDDTAIGGMTMNTGVKQIDMNSLTRVDGTVFLTAFAELRTLPALNGVTVKGIELVNLGKLLDPLDFSGTTFSGGGRLLLTNMNLIETLTMPAQADVTLELRYNKLLNEVDGAEELAGLVYSPGTDCTFPTLRIVRGDVSFGLGQQVGVSTPSLERVEGNLLNDVKTIAYPKLTEVGGYLAVTDNVSNDSGSCDFRSLHKVGGQLYFDSTNIYAAIDMPELEEVGTAANPAYYKEGANDQYYKDAVYGSCALLSYDGLNFPKLRKVGGRGFTLDLGLGMANFTDLNLFALEEVEGIFQIHQNGPDMQPTAPLETIELPVIQKIGSVHIEGCGKLTDFSAFLPVIGQLNADTWFVHEDCGYSPTYEDMKAGHASKQ
;
A
#
# COMPACT_ATOMS: atom_id res chain seq x y z
N VAL A 1 -38.36 12.07 11.38
CA VAL A 1 -38.31 12.54 12.77
C VAL A 1 -37.11 11.83 13.39
N GLY A 2 -36.01 12.53 13.46
CA GLY A 2 -34.80 12.03 14.08
C GLY A 2 -34.99 11.90 15.59
N SER A 3 -34.79 10.75 16.14
CA SER A 3 -34.55 10.59 17.57
C SER A 3 -33.47 9.53 17.72
N GLU A 4 -32.38 9.90 18.37
CA GLU A 4 -31.44 8.97 18.93
C GLU A 4 -32.17 8.09 19.93
N MET A 5 -32.16 6.79 19.73
CA MET A 5 -32.67 5.83 20.71
C MET A 5 -31.49 5.24 21.46
N CYS A 6 -31.24 5.75 22.68
CA CYS A 6 -30.30 5.15 23.60
C CYS A 6 -30.98 4.10 24.44
N ILE A 7 -30.64 2.83 24.30
CA ILE A 7 -31.04 1.75 25.23
C ILE A 7 -29.85 1.54 26.16
N ARG A 8 -30.01 1.97 27.44
CA ARG A 8 -29.03 1.75 28.50
C ARG A 8 -29.56 0.71 29.47
N ASP A 9 -28.68 -0.13 30.02
CA ASP A 9 -28.96 -1.04 31.15
C ASP A 9 -29.85 -2.25 30.87
N SER A 10 -29.68 -2.93 29.74
CA SER A 10 -30.51 -4.12 29.42
C SER A 10 -29.73 -5.43 29.52
N TYR A 11 -29.44 -5.87 30.75
CA TYR A 11 -28.89 -7.22 31.03
C TYR A 11 -29.85 -8.37 30.77
N GLU A 12 -31.13 -8.08 30.58
CA GLU A 12 -32.20 -9.09 30.50
C GLU A 12 -32.82 -9.27 29.11
N PHE A 13 -32.48 -8.43 28.14
CA PHE A 13 -33.07 -8.52 26.80
C PHE A 13 -32.25 -9.43 25.87
N GLU A 14 -32.88 -10.44 25.31
CA GLU A 14 -32.29 -11.31 24.30
C GLU A 14 -32.54 -10.83 22.88
N THR A 15 -33.55 -10.00 22.66
CA THR A 15 -33.94 -9.52 21.33
C THR A 15 -34.29 -8.04 21.34
N ILE A 16 -33.81 -7.30 20.39
CA ILE A 16 -34.26 -5.95 20.03
C ILE A 16 -35.11 -6.09 18.77
N SER A 17 -36.39 -5.66 18.82
CA SER A 17 -37.30 -5.80 17.69
C SER A 17 -37.90 -4.47 17.29
N LEU A 18 -37.66 -4.08 16.05
CA LEU A 18 -38.10 -2.84 15.38
C LEU A 18 -38.82 -3.19 14.06
N PRO A 19 -39.89 -4.01 14.10
CA PRO A 19 -40.44 -4.68 12.91
C PRO A 19 -41.09 -3.74 11.89
N VAL A 20 -41.42 -2.50 12.29
CA VAL A 20 -42.06 -1.48 11.43
C VAL A 20 -41.11 -0.37 11.00
N LEU A 21 -39.85 -0.40 11.45
CA LEU A 21 -38.84 0.58 11.07
C LEU A 21 -38.43 0.36 9.61
N SER A 22 -38.81 1.27 8.73
CA SER A 22 -38.53 1.15 7.27
C SER A 22 -37.44 2.07 6.78
N GLU A 23 -37.34 3.27 7.36
CA GLU A 23 -36.35 4.26 6.93
C GLU A 23 -35.80 5.04 8.12
N VAL A 24 -34.49 5.40 8.03
CA VAL A 24 -33.78 6.24 9.00
C VAL A 24 -33.01 7.32 8.27
N GLY A 25 -33.33 8.61 8.56
CA GLY A 25 -32.69 9.76 7.92
C GLY A 25 -31.31 10.14 8.49
N GLY A 26 -30.73 9.32 9.31
CA GLY A 26 -29.40 9.49 9.92
C GLY A 26 -28.78 8.16 10.26
N ASP A 27 -28.01 8.08 11.34
CA ASP A 27 -27.36 6.86 11.79
C ASP A 27 -28.29 5.97 12.60
N ILE A 28 -28.02 4.66 12.58
CA ILE A 28 -28.54 3.69 13.55
C ILE A 28 -27.38 3.29 14.46
N GLN A 29 -27.52 3.47 15.77
CA GLN A 29 -26.46 3.14 16.71
C GLN A 29 -26.96 2.18 17.78
N PHE A 30 -26.41 0.97 17.78
CA PHE A 30 -26.57 -0.02 18.84
C PHE A 30 -25.19 -0.20 19.49
N ILE A 31 -25.02 0.33 20.68
CA ILE A 31 -23.78 0.28 21.44
C ILE A 31 -24.06 -0.36 22.79
N ALA A 32 -23.45 -1.52 23.03
CA ALA A 32 -23.52 -2.13 24.36
C ALA A 32 -22.65 -1.33 25.33
N ASN A 33 -23.19 -1.15 26.55
CA ASN A 33 -22.45 -0.39 27.58
C ASN A 33 -21.21 -1.17 28.00
N THR A 34 -20.04 -0.58 27.82
CA THR A 34 -18.79 -1.03 28.44
C THR A 34 -18.72 -0.39 29.81
N ASP A 35 -18.65 -1.17 30.87
CA ASP A 35 -18.50 -0.66 32.24
C ASP A 35 -17.24 0.21 32.30
N ASP A 36 -17.40 1.52 32.57
CA ASP A 36 -16.34 2.53 32.55
C ASP A 36 -15.22 2.31 33.61
N THR A 37 -15.32 1.24 34.39
CA THR A 37 -14.40 0.96 35.50
C THR A 37 -13.21 0.07 35.14
N ALA A 38 -13.17 -0.50 33.94
CA ALA A 38 -12.08 -1.37 33.52
C ALA A 38 -11.18 -0.68 32.49
N ILE A 39 -10.21 0.11 32.94
CA ILE A 39 -9.05 0.47 32.14
C ILE A 39 -8.29 -0.82 31.83
N GLY A 40 -8.55 -1.41 30.66
CA GLY A 40 -7.87 -2.59 30.14
C GLY A 40 -8.67 -3.87 29.95
N GLY A 41 -9.96 -3.88 30.26
CA GLY A 41 -10.82 -5.04 30.01
C GLY A 41 -12.25 -4.65 29.68
N MET A 42 -12.62 -4.65 28.40
CA MET A 42 -14.03 -4.53 28.02
C MET A 42 -14.80 -5.74 28.49
N THR A 43 -15.61 -5.63 29.54
CA THR A 43 -16.62 -6.64 29.86
C THR A 43 -17.80 -6.43 28.93
N MET A 44 -17.84 -7.21 27.86
CA MET A 44 -18.94 -7.23 26.89
C MET A 44 -20.10 -8.02 27.48
N ASN A 45 -21.02 -7.36 28.16
CA ASN A 45 -22.16 -8.01 28.84
C ASN A 45 -23.50 -7.46 28.35
N THR A 46 -23.87 -7.81 27.11
CA THR A 46 -25.28 -7.72 26.76
C THR A 46 -25.81 -9.11 26.38
N GLY A 47 -26.93 -9.52 26.94
CA GLY A 47 -27.59 -10.74 26.60
C GLY A 47 -28.29 -10.73 25.23
N VAL A 48 -28.14 -9.64 24.45
CA VAL A 48 -28.79 -9.49 23.13
C VAL A 48 -28.18 -10.47 22.15
N LYS A 49 -29.01 -11.37 21.64
CA LYS A 49 -28.66 -12.41 20.66
C LYS A 49 -29.11 -12.08 19.25
N GLN A 50 -30.13 -11.21 19.13
CA GLN A 50 -30.79 -10.88 17.88
C GLN A 50 -31.26 -9.42 17.86
N ILE A 51 -31.12 -8.79 16.70
CA ILE A 51 -31.71 -7.50 16.38
C ILE A 51 -32.58 -7.69 15.14
N ASP A 52 -33.85 -7.36 15.23
CA ASP A 52 -34.83 -7.53 14.15
C ASP A 52 -35.26 -6.15 13.62
N MET A 53 -34.93 -5.89 12.33
CA MET A 53 -35.32 -4.70 11.59
C MET A 53 -35.76 -5.10 10.17
N ASN A 54 -36.59 -6.14 10.05
CA ASN A 54 -36.93 -6.79 8.78
C ASN A 54 -37.67 -5.89 7.77
N SER A 55 -38.24 -4.76 8.20
CA SER A 55 -38.86 -3.79 7.30
C SER A 55 -37.91 -2.67 6.83
N LEU A 56 -36.66 -2.68 7.30
CA LEU A 56 -35.72 -1.63 6.97
C LEU A 56 -35.33 -1.70 5.47
N THR A 57 -35.43 -0.56 4.79
CA THR A 57 -35.07 -0.42 3.37
C THR A 57 -34.01 0.63 3.14
N ARG A 58 -33.87 1.60 4.06
CA ARG A 58 -32.95 2.73 3.88
C ARG A 58 -32.43 3.28 5.20
N VAL A 59 -31.13 3.57 5.22
CA VAL A 59 -30.42 4.34 6.26
C VAL A 59 -29.55 5.38 5.56
N ASP A 60 -29.85 6.66 5.74
CA ASP A 60 -29.06 7.75 5.10
C ASP A 60 -27.67 7.92 5.73
N GLY A 61 -27.46 7.34 6.90
CA GLY A 61 -26.20 7.32 7.63
C GLY A 61 -25.59 5.94 7.73
N THR A 62 -24.88 5.72 8.82
CA THR A 62 -24.16 4.48 9.14
C THR A 62 -24.89 3.64 10.17
N VAL A 63 -24.84 2.33 10.01
CA VAL A 63 -25.33 1.35 11.01
C VAL A 63 -24.16 0.93 11.87
N PHE A 64 -24.20 1.29 13.16
CA PHE A 64 -23.18 0.95 14.16
C PHE A 64 -23.69 -0.19 15.06
N LEU A 65 -22.92 -1.27 15.14
CA LEU A 65 -23.14 -2.36 16.09
C LEU A 65 -21.85 -2.59 16.86
N THR A 66 -21.85 -2.27 18.16
CA THR A 66 -20.61 -2.31 18.96
C THR A 66 -20.79 -3.08 20.25
N ALA A 67 -19.86 -4.00 20.52
CA ALA A 67 -19.66 -4.71 21.78
C ALA A 67 -20.82 -5.64 22.22
N PHE A 68 -21.58 -6.21 21.27
CA PHE A 68 -22.61 -7.21 21.57
C PHE A 68 -21.99 -8.61 21.65
N ALA A 69 -21.64 -9.04 22.84
CA ALA A 69 -20.93 -10.31 23.06
C ALA A 69 -21.75 -11.56 22.67
N GLU A 70 -23.08 -11.50 22.77
CA GLU A 70 -23.95 -12.63 22.50
C GLU A 70 -24.67 -12.58 21.14
N LEU A 71 -24.49 -11.50 20.35
CA LEU A 71 -25.09 -11.34 19.03
C LEU A 71 -24.56 -12.41 18.07
N ARG A 72 -25.44 -13.19 17.48
CA ARG A 72 -25.11 -14.33 16.60
C ARG A 72 -25.39 -14.05 15.14
N THR A 73 -26.38 -13.18 14.86
CA THR A 73 -26.78 -12.83 13.50
C THR A 73 -26.97 -11.33 13.40
N LEU A 74 -26.56 -10.76 12.26
CA LEU A 74 -26.88 -9.36 11.96
C LEU A 74 -28.38 -9.18 11.70
N PRO A 75 -28.90 -7.96 11.89
CA PRO A 75 -30.18 -7.60 11.31
C PRO A 75 -30.13 -7.77 9.79
N ALA A 76 -31.29 -8.01 9.17
CA ALA A 76 -31.38 -8.17 7.72
C ALA A 76 -30.98 -6.85 7.02
N LEU A 77 -29.77 -6.80 6.45
CA LEU A 77 -29.25 -5.65 5.72
C LEU A 77 -29.26 -5.87 4.19
N ASN A 78 -29.48 -7.10 3.72
CA ASN A 78 -29.69 -7.39 2.31
C ASN A 78 -30.98 -6.76 1.82
N GLY A 79 -30.93 -6.00 0.72
CA GLY A 79 -32.03 -5.17 0.22
C GLY A 79 -32.12 -3.78 0.85
N VAL A 80 -31.22 -3.44 1.77
CA VAL A 80 -31.16 -2.12 2.42
C VAL A 80 -30.11 -1.23 1.74
N THR A 81 -30.48 0.04 1.53
CA THR A 81 -29.52 1.08 1.13
C THR A 81 -28.96 1.75 2.38
N VAL A 82 -27.62 1.78 2.52
CA VAL A 82 -26.92 2.39 3.65
C VAL A 82 -25.77 3.26 3.15
N LYS A 83 -25.34 4.23 3.95
CA LYS A 83 -24.09 4.95 3.69
C LYS A 83 -22.87 4.13 4.14
N GLY A 84 -22.94 3.52 5.32
CA GLY A 84 -21.87 2.70 5.87
C GLY A 84 -22.38 1.71 6.93
N ILE A 85 -21.49 0.78 7.31
CA ILE A 85 -21.74 -0.19 8.37
C ILE A 85 -20.46 -0.31 9.21
N GLU A 86 -20.59 -0.28 10.53
CA GLU A 86 -19.49 -0.47 11.45
C GLU A 86 -19.82 -1.55 12.47
N LEU A 87 -19.10 -2.65 12.40
CA LEU A 87 -19.22 -3.81 13.28
C LEU A 87 -17.97 -3.94 14.12
N VAL A 88 -18.10 -3.77 15.44
CA VAL A 88 -16.94 -3.74 16.34
C VAL A 88 -17.18 -4.67 17.53
N ASN A 89 -16.24 -5.60 17.76
CA ASN A 89 -16.24 -6.50 18.90
C ASN A 89 -17.52 -7.36 19.00
N LEU A 90 -17.93 -8.00 17.91
CA LEU A 90 -19.08 -8.92 17.86
C LEU A 90 -18.57 -10.38 17.85
N GLY A 91 -17.99 -10.81 18.97
CA GLY A 91 -17.20 -12.04 19.07
C GLY A 91 -17.94 -13.37 18.86
N LYS A 92 -19.28 -13.39 18.86
CA LYS A 92 -20.11 -14.59 18.59
C LYS A 92 -20.93 -14.49 17.30
N LEU A 93 -20.71 -13.45 16.51
CA LEU A 93 -21.32 -13.35 15.18
C LEU A 93 -20.88 -14.53 14.33
N LEU A 94 -21.85 -15.22 13.70
CA LEU A 94 -21.61 -16.46 12.96
C LEU A 94 -21.22 -16.19 11.50
N ASP A 95 -20.37 -17.04 10.98
CA ASP A 95 -20.00 -17.11 9.57
C ASP A 95 -21.13 -17.77 8.72
N PRO A 96 -21.27 -17.44 7.43
CA PRO A 96 -20.63 -16.33 6.70
C PRO A 96 -21.31 -14.98 6.96
N LEU A 97 -20.53 -13.91 6.77
CA LEU A 97 -21.06 -12.54 6.80
C LEU A 97 -21.39 -12.09 5.37
N ASP A 98 -22.67 -11.86 5.09
CA ASP A 98 -23.17 -11.61 3.74
C ASP A 98 -23.82 -10.22 3.60
N PHE A 99 -23.20 -9.37 2.77
CA PHE A 99 -23.71 -8.06 2.34
C PHE A 99 -23.99 -8.00 0.84
N SER A 100 -24.04 -9.14 0.13
CA SER A 100 -24.19 -9.16 -1.33
C SER A 100 -25.42 -8.42 -1.85
N GLY A 101 -26.48 -8.37 -1.06
CA GLY A 101 -27.72 -7.63 -1.36
C GLY A 101 -27.77 -6.21 -0.79
N THR A 102 -26.75 -5.74 -0.10
CA THR A 102 -26.68 -4.39 0.47
C THR A 102 -26.27 -3.38 -0.58
N THR A 103 -26.93 -2.22 -0.63
CA THR A 103 -26.53 -1.11 -1.50
C THR A 103 -25.81 -0.04 -0.67
N PHE A 104 -24.55 0.28 -1.01
CA PHE A 104 -23.83 1.39 -0.41
C PHE A 104 -24.05 2.67 -1.22
N SER A 105 -24.52 3.74 -0.56
CA SER A 105 -24.89 5.00 -1.22
C SER A 105 -23.72 5.94 -1.54
N GLY A 106 -22.51 5.50 -1.24
CA GLY A 106 -21.26 6.21 -1.53
C GLY A 106 -20.71 7.06 -0.39
N GLY A 107 -19.40 7.20 -0.36
CA GLY A 107 -18.67 8.02 0.59
C GLY A 107 -18.67 7.53 2.04
N GLY A 108 -19.13 6.30 2.29
CA GLY A 108 -19.12 5.65 3.59
C GLY A 108 -18.00 4.62 3.74
N ARG A 109 -18.03 3.89 4.87
CA ARG A 109 -17.15 2.76 5.08
C ARG A 109 -17.90 1.52 5.60
N LEU A 110 -17.40 0.35 5.26
CA LEU A 110 -17.71 -0.91 5.92
C LEU A 110 -16.52 -1.26 6.81
N LEU A 111 -16.68 -1.08 8.12
CA LEU A 111 -15.65 -1.40 9.12
C LEU A 111 -15.99 -2.69 9.84
N LEU A 112 -15.11 -3.66 9.80
CA LEU A 112 -15.15 -4.88 10.61
C LEU A 112 -13.94 -4.94 11.52
N THR A 113 -14.15 -4.94 12.84
CA THR A 113 -13.07 -4.99 13.82
C THR A 113 -13.32 -6.08 14.86
N ASN A 114 -12.34 -6.98 15.06
CA ASN A 114 -12.40 -8.06 16.05
C ASN A 114 -13.60 -9.02 15.86
N MET A 115 -13.87 -9.42 14.62
CA MET A 115 -14.84 -10.45 14.27
C MET A 115 -14.18 -11.83 14.39
N ASN A 116 -14.23 -12.46 15.55
CA ASN A 116 -13.38 -13.61 15.86
C ASN A 116 -13.85 -14.94 15.25
N LEU A 117 -15.06 -15.03 14.72
CA LEU A 117 -15.63 -16.26 14.14
C LEU A 117 -15.93 -16.14 12.65
N ILE A 118 -15.69 -14.99 12.05
CA ILE A 118 -15.96 -14.76 10.63
C ILE A 118 -14.75 -15.21 9.82
N GLU A 119 -14.96 -16.14 8.91
CA GLU A 119 -13.98 -16.67 7.96
C GLU A 119 -14.18 -16.08 6.57
N THR A 120 -15.44 -15.81 6.19
CA THR A 120 -15.79 -15.31 4.86
C THR A 120 -16.66 -14.07 4.95
N LEU A 121 -16.32 -13.07 4.13
CA LEU A 121 -17.13 -11.86 3.89
C LEU A 121 -17.59 -11.83 2.44
N THR A 122 -18.90 -11.78 2.20
CA THR A 122 -19.46 -11.61 0.85
C THR A 122 -19.95 -10.18 0.66
N MET A 123 -19.49 -9.54 -0.41
CA MET A 123 -19.77 -8.15 -0.76
C MET A 123 -20.62 -8.06 -2.04
N PRO A 124 -21.34 -6.94 -2.28
CA PRO A 124 -21.90 -6.68 -3.60
C PRO A 124 -20.77 -6.43 -4.62
N ALA A 125 -21.01 -6.79 -5.89
CA ALA A 125 -20.02 -6.68 -6.96
C ALA A 125 -19.49 -5.23 -7.11
N GLN A 126 -20.36 -4.24 -6.97
CA GLN A 126 -19.99 -2.83 -6.97
C GLN A 126 -20.35 -2.23 -5.62
N ALA A 127 -19.37 -1.97 -4.79
CA ALA A 127 -19.53 -1.38 -3.48
C ALA A 127 -18.87 -0.01 -3.41
N ASP A 128 -19.69 1.05 -3.47
CA ASP A 128 -19.21 2.43 -3.34
C ASP A 128 -18.91 2.78 -1.88
N VAL A 129 -18.04 1.98 -1.28
CA VAL A 129 -17.68 2.04 0.14
C VAL A 129 -16.18 1.74 0.31
N THR A 130 -15.54 2.37 1.29
CA THR A 130 -14.22 1.93 1.74
C THR A 130 -14.39 0.72 2.65
N LEU A 131 -13.83 -0.42 2.24
CA LEU A 131 -13.77 -1.62 3.07
C LEU A 131 -12.59 -1.53 4.03
N GLU A 132 -12.87 -1.60 5.32
CA GLU A 132 -11.85 -1.51 6.36
C GLU A 132 -11.95 -2.72 7.31
N LEU A 133 -10.95 -3.58 7.26
CA LEU A 133 -10.88 -4.83 8.00
C LEU A 133 -9.72 -4.79 9.00
N ARG A 134 -10.03 -4.90 10.31
CA ARG A 134 -9.02 -4.79 11.36
C ARG A 134 -9.09 -5.96 12.35
N TYR A 135 -7.98 -6.62 12.58
CA TYR A 135 -7.82 -7.65 13.64
C TYR A 135 -8.85 -8.80 13.58
N ASN A 136 -9.27 -9.18 12.37
CA ASN A 136 -10.21 -10.29 12.17
C ASN A 136 -9.40 -11.58 11.99
N LYS A 137 -9.27 -12.37 13.07
CA LYS A 137 -8.29 -13.47 13.18
C LYS A 137 -8.55 -14.66 12.27
N LEU A 138 -9.77 -14.88 11.83
CA LEU A 138 -10.12 -16.02 10.98
C LEU A 138 -10.55 -15.60 9.57
N LEU A 139 -10.73 -14.31 9.30
CA LEU A 139 -11.18 -13.81 7.99
C LEU A 139 -10.10 -14.06 6.93
N ASN A 140 -10.31 -15.07 6.11
CA ASN A 140 -9.37 -15.53 5.10
C ASN A 140 -9.85 -15.28 3.65
N GLU A 141 -11.13 -14.88 3.47
CA GLU A 141 -11.69 -14.60 2.15
C GLU A 141 -12.68 -13.42 2.17
N VAL A 142 -12.53 -12.53 1.19
CA VAL A 142 -13.51 -11.47 0.87
C VAL A 142 -13.91 -11.65 -0.57
N ASP A 143 -15.14 -12.15 -0.79
CA ASP A 143 -15.65 -12.49 -2.11
C ASP A 143 -16.76 -11.54 -2.57
N GLY A 144 -17.11 -11.61 -3.87
CA GLY A 144 -18.20 -10.88 -4.50
C GLY A 144 -17.84 -9.47 -4.96
N ALA A 145 -16.98 -8.74 -4.25
CA ALA A 145 -16.57 -7.40 -4.65
C ALA A 145 -15.71 -7.43 -5.93
N GLU A 146 -16.19 -6.80 -7.00
CA GLU A 146 -15.39 -6.50 -8.19
C GLU A 146 -14.79 -5.09 -8.13
N GLU A 147 -15.52 -4.14 -7.55
CA GLU A 147 -15.09 -2.75 -7.37
C GLU A 147 -15.35 -2.25 -5.95
N LEU A 148 -14.37 -1.53 -5.39
CA LEU A 148 -14.43 -0.84 -4.10
C LEU A 148 -14.03 0.64 -4.25
N ALA A 149 -14.58 1.49 -3.39
CA ALA A 149 -14.12 2.88 -3.30
C ALA A 149 -12.74 3.00 -2.63
N GLY A 150 -12.40 2.09 -1.71
CA GLY A 150 -11.10 2.01 -1.05
C GLY A 150 -10.97 0.70 -0.28
N LEU A 151 -9.74 0.33 0.10
CA LEU A 151 -9.47 -0.90 0.85
C LEU A 151 -8.39 -0.68 1.89
N VAL A 152 -8.71 -0.94 3.15
CA VAL A 152 -7.75 -0.97 4.27
C VAL A 152 -7.83 -2.33 4.94
N TYR A 153 -6.76 -3.08 4.91
CA TYR A 153 -6.66 -4.38 5.54
C TYR A 153 -5.51 -4.41 6.55
N SER A 154 -5.87 -4.48 7.82
CA SER A 154 -4.94 -4.69 8.92
C SER A 154 -5.06 -6.14 9.37
N PRO A 155 -4.15 -7.00 8.96
CA PRO A 155 -4.37 -8.43 9.00
C PRO A 155 -4.42 -9.04 10.40
N GLY A 156 -5.25 -10.08 10.50
CA GLY A 156 -5.21 -11.07 11.59
C GLY A 156 -4.75 -12.44 11.08
N THR A 157 -4.84 -12.67 9.75
CA THR A 157 -4.47 -13.92 9.06
C THR A 157 -4.22 -13.63 7.58
N ASP A 158 -3.79 -14.63 6.83
CA ASP A 158 -3.74 -14.56 5.37
C ASP A 158 -5.14 -14.37 4.81
N CYS A 159 -5.29 -13.51 3.79
CA CYS A 159 -6.59 -13.21 3.20
C CYS A 159 -6.54 -13.12 1.68
N THR A 160 -7.59 -13.61 1.03
CA THR A 160 -7.75 -13.56 -0.42
C THR A 160 -8.95 -12.69 -0.81
N PHE A 161 -8.77 -11.90 -1.88
CA PHE A 161 -9.80 -11.08 -2.53
C PHE A 161 -9.95 -11.57 -3.98
N PRO A 162 -10.62 -12.71 -4.21
CA PRO A 162 -10.55 -13.42 -5.50
C PRO A 162 -11.20 -12.68 -6.66
N THR A 163 -12.25 -11.91 -6.41
CA THR A 163 -13.06 -11.22 -7.41
C THR A 163 -12.69 -9.75 -7.62
N LEU A 164 -11.92 -9.16 -6.70
CA LEU A 164 -11.59 -7.72 -6.71
C LEU A 164 -10.74 -7.35 -7.93
N ARG A 165 -11.27 -6.43 -8.76
CA ARG A 165 -10.64 -5.98 -10.00
C ARG A 165 -10.18 -4.52 -9.94
N ILE A 166 -10.97 -3.64 -9.33
CA ILE A 166 -10.70 -2.20 -9.31
C ILE A 166 -10.90 -1.66 -7.90
N VAL A 167 -9.93 -0.85 -7.45
CA VAL A 167 -10.12 0.04 -6.30
C VAL A 167 -9.97 1.48 -6.77
N ARG A 168 -11.05 2.28 -6.63
CA ARG A 168 -11.08 3.67 -7.12
C ARG A 168 -10.29 4.65 -6.25
N GLY A 169 -10.10 4.33 -4.99
CA GLY A 169 -9.29 5.10 -4.05
C GLY A 169 -8.03 4.35 -3.64
N ASP A 170 -7.64 4.56 -2.40
CA ASP A 170 -6.42 4.00 -1.84
C ASP A 170 -6.60 2.54 -1.41
N VAL A 171 -5.52 1.78 -1.53
CA VAL A 171 -5.35 0.45 -0.97
C VAL A 171 -4.22 0.50 0.06
N SER A 172 -4.49 0.00 1.26
CA SER A 172 -3.49 -0.14 2.31
C SER A 172 -3.55 -1.54 2.90
N PHE A 173 -2.48 -2.30 2.71
CA PHE A 173 -2.23 -3.56 3.39
C PHE A 173 -1.10 -3.36 4.38
N GLY A 174 -1.36 -3.53 5.66
CA GLY A 174 -0.28 -3.28 6.58
C GLY A 174 -0.62 -3.30 8.05
N LEU A 175 0.39 -3.11 8.77
CA LEU A 175 0.75 -2.90 10.16
C LEU A 175 1.87 -3.87 10.57
N GLY A 176 2.82 -4.17 9.66
CA GLY A 176 4.01 -4.97 9.98
C GLY A 176 3.71 -6.43 10.38
N GLN A 177 2.73 -7.08 9.74
CA GLN A 177 2.31 -8.44 10.08
C GLN A 177 2.89 -9.47 9.12
N GLN A 178 3.28 -10.65 9.67
CA GLN A 178 3.78 -11.83 8.93
C GLN A 178 2.67 -12.57 8.16
N VAL A 179 1.85 -11.86 7.41
CA VAL A 179 0.71 -12.44 6.69
C VAL A 179 0.80 -12.19 5.19
N GLY A 180 0.14 -13.05 4.42
CA GLY A 180 -0.03 -12.93 2.99
C GLY A 180 -1.37 -12.31 2.62
N VAL A 181 -1.35 -11.46 1.58
CA VAL A 181 -2.57 -10.97 0.92
C VAL A 181 -2.53 -11.38 -0.54
N SER A 182 -3.65 -11.92 -1.04
CA SER A 182 -3.78 -12.33 -2.43
C SER A 182 -4.93 -11.61 -3.12
N THR A 183 -4.62 -10.92 -4.21
CA THR A 183 -5.59 -10.22 -5.05
C THR A 183 -5.44 -10.65 -6.52
N PRO A 184 -5.76 -11.92 -6.86
CA PRO A 184 -5.42 -12.53 -8.14
C PRO A 184 -6.11 -11.89 -9.34
N SER A 185 -7.16 -11.11 -9.10
CA SER A 185 -7.95 -10.46 -10.14
C SER A 185 -7.76 -8.94 -10.20
N LEU A 186 -6.98 -8.33 -9.29
CA LEU A 186 -6.82 -6.88 -9.24
C LEU A 186 -6.09 -6.37 -10.48
N GLU A 187 -6.75 -5.50 -11.23
CA GLU A 187 -6.28 -4.93 -12.48
C GLU A 187 -5.80 -3.48 -12.32
N ARG A 188 -6.45 -2.71 -11.44
CA ARG A 188 -6.17 -1.28 -11.28
C ARG A 188 -6.45 -0.77 -9.87
N VAL A 189 -5.56 0.10 -9.39
CA VAL A 189 -5.74 0.96 -8.22
C VAL A 189 -5.65 2.41 -8.71
N GLU A 190 -6.74 3.20 -8.61
CA GLU A 190 -6.74 4.59 -9.10
C GLU A 190 -6.05 5.55 -8.11
N GLY A 191 -6.06 5.21 -6.83
CA GLY A 191 -5.35 5.93 -5.78
C GLY A 191 -3.96 5.35 -5.50
N ASN A 192 -3.58 5.39 -4.23
CA ASN A 192 -2.30 4.89 -3.73
C ASN A 192 -2.38 3.40 -3.35
N LEU A 193 -1.26 2.70 -3.46
CA LEU A 193 -1.11 1.33 -2.99
C LEU A 193 0.04 1.25 -2.00
N LEU A 194 -0.31 1.08 -0.72
CA LEU A 194 0.63 0.80 0.35
C LEU A 194 0.63 -0.68 0.70
N ASN A 195 1.80 -1.27 0.74
CA ASN A 195 2.04 -2.65 0.97
C ASN A 195 3.07 -2.86 2.09
N ASP A 196 2.58 -3.21 3.28
CA ASP A 196 3.40 -3.48 4.48
C ASP A 196 3.06 -4.87 5.05
N VAL A 197 3.03 -5.88 4.16
CA VAL A 197 2.79 -7.30 4.50
C VAL A 197 3.79 -8.20 3.79
N LYS A 198 3.99 -9.42 4.31
CA LYS A 198 5.06 -10.35 3.90
C LYS A 198 4.96 -10.79 2.43
N THR A 199 3.78 -11.15 1.97
CA THR A 199 3.61 -11.72 0.63
C THR A 199 2.39 -11.13 -0.03
N ILE A 200 2.57 -10.64 -1.26
CA ILE A 200 1.48 -10.12 -2.06
C ILE A 200 1.60 -10.61 -3.50
N ALA A 201 0.45 -11.03 -4.05
CA ALA A 201 0.35 -11.41 -5.43
C ALA A 201 -0.62 -10.48 -6.17
N TYR A 202 -0.07 -9.70 -7.09
CA TYR A 202 -0.81 -8.83 -8.01
C TYR A 202 -0.57 -9.22 -9.48
N PRO A 203 -0.85 -10.47 -9.87
CA PRO A 203 -0.45 -10.98 -11.19
C PRO A 203 -1.11 -10.26 -12.37
N LYS A 204 -2.20 -9.53 -12.15
CA LYS A 204 -2.95 -8.80 -13.18
C LYS A 204 -2.93 -7.29 -13.02
N LEU A 205 -2.31 -6.77 -11.98
CA LEU A 205 -2.26 -5.32 -11.74
C LEU A 205 -1.46 -4.64 -12.85
N THR A 206 -2.12 -3.75 -13.59
CA THR A 206 -1.52 -3.02 -14.72
C THR A 206 -1.18 -1.57 -14.39
N GLU A 207 -1.90 -0.96 -13.47
CA GLU A 207 -1.73 0.47 -13.15
C GLU A 207 -2.01 0.77 -11.69
N VAL A 208 -1.16 1.63 -11.11
CA VAL A 208 -1.40 2.36 -9.86
C VAL A 208 -1.39 3.85 -10.18
N GLY A 209 -2.51 4.55 -9.96
CA GLY A 209 -2.65 5.95 -10.30
C GLY A 209 -1.87 6.90 -9.39
N GLY A 210 -1.78 6.57 -8.11
CA GLY A 210 -0.98 7.27 -7.11
C GLY A 210 0.40 6.63 -6.91
N TYR A 211 0.90 6.65 -5.66
CA TYR A 211 2.15 5.95 -5.33
C TYR A 211 1.94 4.44 -5.13
N LEU A 212 2.98 3.68 -5.44
CA LEU A 212 3.14 2.30 -5.00
C LEU A 212 4.29 2.25 -3.98
N ALA A 213 3.97 1.96 -2.74
CA ALA A 213 4.96 1.78 -1.69
C ALA A 213 4.95 0.34 -1.18
N VAL A 214 6.11 -0.30 -1.20
CA VAL A 214 6.35 -1.60 -0.59
C VAL A 214 7.34 -1.38 0.53
N THR A 215 6.87 -1.55 1.77
CA THR A 215 7.68 -1.40 2.98
C THR A 215 7.67 -2.73 3.70
N ASP A 216 8.83 -3.18 4.15
CA ASP A 216 8.95 -4.42 4.90
C ASP A 216 9.47 -4.13 6.30
N ASN A 217 8.57 -4.19 7.27
CA ASN A 217 8.91 -4.15 8.69
C ASN A 217 9.14 -5.54 9.27
N VAL A 218 9.20 -6.57 8.43
CA VAL A 218 9.17 -7.94 8.89
C VAL A 218 10.55 -8.60 8.84
N SER A 219 11.07 -8.88 10.02
CA SER A 219 12.35 -9.55 10.20
C SER A 219 12.34 -11.00 9.68
N ASN A 220 13.32 -11.34 8.83
CA ASN A 220 13.91 -12.67 8.64
C ASN A 220 13.26 -13.69 7.71
N ASP A 221 12.27 -13.36 6.88
CA ASP A 221 11.76 -14.33 5.91
C ASP A 221 11.55 -13.69 4.53
N SER A 222 11.96 -14.40 3.48
CA SER A 222 11.80 -14.00 2.09
C SER A 222 10.32 -13.82 1.73
N GLY A 223 9.80 -12.61 1.82
CA GLY A 223 8.53 -12.24 1.21
C GLY A 223 8.66 -12.16 -0.31
N SER A 224 7.55 -12.17 -1.01
CA SER A 224 7.53 -11.98 -2.46
C SER A 224 6.41 -11.04 -2.88
N CYS A 225 6.71 -10.17 -3.82
CA CYS A 225 5.71 -9.32 -4.48
C CYS A 225 5.69 -9.65 -5.97
N ASP A 226 4.51 -10.00 -6.50
CA ASP A 226 4.33 -10.30 -7.92
C ASP A 226 3.66 -9.12 -8.62
N PHE A 227 4.45 -8.36 -9.37
CA PHE A 227 4.01 -7.22 -10.18
C PHE A 227 4.25 -7.45 -11.68
N ARG A 228 4.21 -8.70 -12.14
CA ARG A 228 4.58 -9.08 -13.51
C ARG A 228 3.81 -8.36 -14.62
N SER A 229 2.63 -7.83 -14.35
CA SER A 229 1.79 -7.14 -15.33
C SER A 229 1.76 -5.61 -15.16
N LEU A 230 2.51 -5.07 -14.22
CA LEU A 230 2.47 -3.63 -13.91
C LEU A 230 3.17 -2.83 -15.00
N HIS A 231 2.42 -1.94 -15.68
CA HIS A 231 2.92 -1.07 -16.74
C HIS A 231 3.23 0.34 -16.24
N LYS A 232 2.48 0.81 -15.22
CA LYS A 232 2.56 2.21 -14.82
C LYS A 232 2.32 2.43 -13.33
N VAL A 233 3.13 3.31 -12.75
CA VAL A 233 2.91 3.92 -11.44
C VAL A 233 2.86 5.43 -11.63
N GLY A 234 1.68 6.04 -11.43
CA GLY A 234 1.48 7.47 -11.67
C GLY A 234 2.28 8.34 -10.71
N GLY A 235 2.31 8.00 -9.45
CA GLY A 235 3.10 8.67 -8.41
C GLY A 235 4.47 8.02 -8.18
N GLN A 236 4.91 8.04 -6.93
CA GLN A 236 6.19 7.45 -6.55
C GLN A 236 6.13 5.93 -6.51
N LEU A 237 7.11 5.27 -7.09
CA LEU A 237 7.46 3.88 -6.82
C LEU A 237 8.49 3.86 -5.69
N TYR A 238 8.12 3.34 -4.54
CA TYR A 238 8.96 3.30 -3.36
C TYR A 238 9.08 1.86 -2.84
N PHE A 239 10.30 1.35 -2.81
CA PHE A 239 10.62 0.07 -2.21
C PHE A 239 11.64 0.29 -1.11
N ASP A 240 11.26 -0.04 0.12
CA ASP A 240 12.14 -0.04 1.28
C ASP A 240 12.02 -1.37 1.98
N SER A 241 13.00 -2.21 1.80
CA SER A 241 13.05 -3.49 2.49
C SER A 241 14.44 -3.74 3.04
N THR A 242 14.55 -3.71 4.34
CA THR A 242 15.77 -4.08 5.04
C THR A 242 16.03 -5.59 5.07
N ASN A 243 15.06 -6.40 4.62
CA ASN A 243 15.07 -7.86 4.83
C ASN A 243 14.67 -8.72 3.62
N ILE A 244 14.24 -8.15 2.51
CA ILE A 244 13.95 -8.93 1.30
C ILE A 244 15.21 -8.99 0.43
N TYR A 245 15.88 -10.13 0.44
CA TYR A 245 17.01 -10.43 -0.46
C TYR A 245 16.55 -10.87 -1.87
N ALA A 246 15.39 -10.42 -2.31
CA ALA A 246 14.87 -10.77 -3.62
C ALA A 246 15.06 -9.63 -4.61
N ALA A 247 15.30 -9.95 -5.87
CA ALA A 247 15.30 -8.97 -6.95
C ALA A 247 13.90 -8.34 -7.10
N ILE A 248 13.86 -7.03 -7.38
CA ILE A 248 12.63 -6.38 -7.82
C ILE A 248 12.44 -6.70 -9.29
N ASP A 249 11.38 -7.44 -9.61
CA ASP A 249 11.06 -7.90 -10.96
C ASP A 249 9.74 -7.29 -11.44
N MET A 250 9.84 -6.29 -12.34
CA MET A 250 8.69 -5.63 -12.98
C MET A 250 8.91 -5.58 -14.48
N PRO A 251 8.77 -6.72 -15.18
CA PRO A 251 9.18 -6.86 -16.58
C PRO A 251 8.36 -6.01 -17.56
N GLU A 252 7.15 -5.59 -17.16
CA GLU A 252 6.26 -4.78 -18.00
C GLU A 252 6.25 -3.29 -17.64
N LEU A 253 6.96 -2.87 -16.58
CA LEU A 253 6.93 -1.47 -16.11
C LEU A 253 7.57 -0.52 -17.15
N GLU A 254 6.78 0.46 -17.60
CA GLU A 254 7.19 1.43 -18.62
C GLU A 254 7.39 2.84 -18.05
N GLU A 255 6.55 3.27 -17.10
CA GLU A 255 6.52 4.65 -16.60
C GLU A 255 6.33 4.72 -15.08
N VAL A 256 7.07 5.63 -14.45
CA VAL A 256 6.95 5.97 -13.02
C VAL A 256 6.97 7.48 -12.84
N GLY A 257 6.13 7.99 -11.93
CA GLY A 257 6.16 9.40 -11.50
C GLY A 257 5.70 10.41 -12.53
N THR A 258 4.87 10.00 -13.49
CA THR A 258 4.39 10.87 -14.57
C THR A 258 3.12 11.67 -14.22
N ALA A 259 2.44 11.32 -13.13
CA ALA A 259 1.33 12.10 -12.60
C ALA A 259 1.82 13.23 -11.68
N ALA A 260 1.08 14.32 -11.63
CA ALA A 260 1.37 15.48 -10.76
C ALA A 260 1.16 15.19 -9.26
N ASN A 261 1.46 13.98 -8.78
CA ASN A 261 1.01 13.51 -7.47
C ASN A 261 2.11 13.00 -6.54
N PRO A 262 1.81 12.96 -5.25
CA PRO A 262 2.78 13.13 -4.18
C PRO A 262 3.68 11.92 -3.98
N ALA A 263 4.86 12.19 -3.44
CA ALA A 263 5.74 11.19 -2.87
C ALA A 263 5.06 10.50 -1.67
N TYR A 264 5.23 9.19 -1.54
CA TYR A 264 4.88 8.42 -0.33
C TYR A 264 5.66 8.94 0.88
N TYR A 265 6.92 9.28 0.64
CA TYR A 265 7.78 9.80 1.68
C TYR A 265 7.43 11.26 1.99
N LYS A 266 6.74 11.47 3.13
CA LYS A 266 6.50 12.81 3.67
C LYS A 266 7.71 13.29 4.45
N GLU A 267 8.10 14.55 4.23
CA GLU A 267 8.92 15.30 5.18
C GLU A 267 8.33 15.12 6.59
N GLY A 268 9.07 14.47 7.48
CA GLY A 268 8.62 14.28 8.88
C GLY A 268 8.53 12.86 9.40
N ALA A 269 8.96 11.85 8.66
CA ALA A 269 9.25 10.56 9.26
C ALA A 269 10.28 10.75 10.38
N ASN A 270 10.01 10.19 11.57
CA ASN A 270 10.80 10.41 12.80
C ASN A 270 12.24 9.83 12.73
N ASP A 271 12.66 9.32 11.60
CA ASP A 271 13.98 8.79 11.43
C ASP A 271 14.95 9.89 10.99
N GLN A 272 15.89 10.20 11.88
CA GLN A 272 16.88 11.26 11.70
C GLN A 272 17.81 10.99 10.51
N TYR A 273 17.88 9.73 10.07
CA TYR A 273 18.65 9.25 8.93
C TYR A 273 18.07 9.70 7.56
N TYR A 274 16.75 9.85 7.48
CA TYR A 274 16.06 10.12 6.22
C TYR A 274 15.54 11.56 6.08
N LYS A 275 15.80 12.43 7.07
CA LYS A 275 15.27 13.80 7.09
C LYS A 275 15.75 14.69 5.94
N ASP A 276 16.92 14.39 5.40
CA ASP A 276 17.57 15.20 4.35
C ASP A 276 17.60 14.49 2.97
N ALA A 277 17.15 13.22 2.91
CA ALA A 277 17.16 12.47 1.66
C ALA A 277 15.96 12.84 0.77
N VAL A 278 16.24 13.47 -0.35
CA VAL A 278 15.24 13.71 -1.40
C VAL A 278 15.20 12.47 -2.29
N TYR A 279 14.26 11.57 -2.03
CA TYR A 279 14.06 10.41 -2.91
C TYR A 279 13.40 10.79 -4.22
N GLY A 280 13.87 10.15 -5.30
CA GLY A 280 13.27 10.26 -6.61
C GLY A 280 11.83 9.71 -6.69
N SER A 281 11.19 9.89 -7.80
CA SER A 281 9.89 9.28 -8.08
C SER A 281 9.98 7.76 -8.23
N CYS A 282 11.15 7.23 -8.60
CA CYS A 282 11.48 5.81 -8.50
C CYS A 282 12.57 5.67 -7.44
N ALA A 283 12.23 5.22 -6.24
CA ALA A 283 13.13 5.10 -5.10
C ALA A 283 13.23 3.64 -4.64
N LEU A 284 14.42 3.07 -4.76
CA LEU A 284 14.70 1.65 -4.55
C LEU A 284 15.81 1.51 -3.50
N LEU A 285 15.51 0.88 -2.38
CA LEU A 285 16.38 0.78 -1.23
C LEU A 285 16.68 -0.69 -0.90
N SER A 286 17.94 -1.08 -0.92
CA SER A 286 18.43 -2.37 -0.38
C SER A 286 17.94 -3.65 -1.08
N TYR A 287 18.18 -3.81 -2.40
CA TYR A 287 17.82 -5.03 -3.15
C TYR A 287 19.01 -5.67 -3.87
N ASP A 288 18.99 -7.00 -4.03
CA ASP A 288 20.07 -7.77 -4.71
C ASP A 288 20.01 -7.71 -6.24
N GLY A 289 18.93 -7.16 -6.82
CA GLY A 289 18.80 -7.05 -8.28
C GLY A 289 17.59 -6.24 -8.69
N LEU A 290 17.67 -5.62 -9.86
CA LEU A 290 16.61 -4.85 -10.48
C LEU A 290 16.36 -5.38 -11.88
N ASN A 291 15.12 -5.71 -12.22
CA ASN A 291 14.73 -6.12 -13.57
C ASN A 291 13.59 -5.25 -14.10
N PHE A 292 13.95 -4.18 -14.81
CA PHE A 292 13.03 -3.22 -15.44
C PHE A 292 13.32 -3.07 -16.94
N PRO A 293 13.19 -4.14 -17.74
CA PRO A 293 13.61 -4.16 -19.13
C PRO A 293 12.86 -3.18 -20.03
N LYS A 294 11.66 -2.72 -19.61
CA LYS A 294 10.81 -1.83 -20.39
C LYS A 294 10.69 -0.42 -19.80
N LEU A 295 11.31 -0.13 -18.66
CA LEU A 295 11.21 1.19 -18.04
C LEU A 295 11.81 2.25 -18.95
N ARG A 296 10.95 3.12 -19.51
CA ARG A 296 11.34 4.16 -20.46
C ARG A 296 11.41 5.53 -19.82
N LYS A 297 10.52 5.81 -18.86
CA LYS A 297 10.39 7.14 -18.30
C LYS A 297 10.26 7.11 -16.77
N VAL A 298 11.08 7.95 -16.13
CA VAL A 298 10.94 8.32 -14.72
C VAL A 298 10.72 9.82 -14.63
N GLY A 299 9.52 10.21 -14.23
CA GLY A 299 9.10 11.60 -14.11
C GLY A 299 9.43 12.22 -12.76
N GLY A 300 8.92 13.42 -12.54
CA GLY A 300 8.92 14.12 -11.27
C GLY A 300 10.32 14.33 -10.68
N ARG A 301 10.59 13.72 -9.52
CA ARG A 301 11.88 13.87 -8.81
C ARG A 301 13.02 13.02 -9.39
N GLY A 302 12.70 12.04 -10.26
CA GLY A 302 13.71 11.20 -10.93
C GLY A 302 13.90 9.83 -10.28
N PHE A 303 15.08 9.24 -10.44
CA PHE A 303 15.46 7.89 -10.03
C PHE A 303 16.46 7.94 -8.87
N THR A 304 16.20 7.20 -7.81
CA THR A 304 17.13 7.03 -6.69
C THR A 304 17.35 5.54 -6.43
N LEU A 305 18.60 5.13 -6.37
CA LEU A 305 19.03 3.81 -5.90
C LEU A 305 19.89 3.99 -4.66
N ASP A 306 19.42 3.46 -3.54
CA ASP A 306 20.19 3.42 -2.30
C ASP A 306 20.80 2.02 -2.13
N LEU A 307 22.13 1.97 -2.22
CA LEU A 307 22.92 0.76 -2.08
C LEU A 307 23.15 0.47 -0.59
N GLY A 308 22.13 -0.02 0.10
CA GLY A 308 22.19 -0.40 1.51
C GLY A 308 23.07 -1.62 1.78
N LEU A 309 23.11 -2.06 3.05
CA LEU A 309 23.96 -3.16 3.55
C LEU A 309 23.71 -4.54 2.90
N GLY A 310 22.56 -4.75 2.26
CA GLY A 310 22.15 -6.05 1.69
C GLY A 310 22.59 -6.31 0.25
N MET A 311 23.15 -5.33 -0.45
CA MET A 311 23.39 -5.40 -1.90
C MET A 311 24.78 -5.96 -2.28
N ALA A 312 25.25 -6.96 -1.56
CA ALA A 312 26.60 -7.52 -1.77
C ALA A 312 26.85 -8.10 -3.18
N ASN A 313 25.81 -8.38 -3.95
CA ASN A 313 25.90 -8.98 -5.28
C ASN A 313 25.42 -8.06 -6.42
N PHE A 314 25.06 -6.82 -6.13
CA PHE A 314 24.56 -5.88 -7.14
C PHE A 314 25.71 -5.19 -7.88
N THR A 315 26.23 -5.84 -8.93
CA THR A 315 27.38 -5.35 -9.72
C THR A 315 27.00 -4.49 -10.92
N ASP A 316 25.79 -4.66 -11.44
CA ASP A 316 25.40 -4.08 -12.72
C ASP A 316 24.02 -3.44 -12.65
N LEU A 317 23.91 -2.15 -12.96
CA LEU A 317 22.65 -1.45 -13.13
C LEU A 317 22.31 -1.35 -14.61
N ASN A 318 21.33 -2.15 -15.05
CA ASN A 318 20.93 -2.24 -16.45
C ASN A 318 19.52 -1.67 -16.64
N LEU A 319 19.44 -0.48 -17.25
CA LEU A 319 18.19 0.19 -17.58
C LEU A 319 18.12 0.41 -19.11
N PHE A 320 18.04 -0.71 -19.85
CA PHE A 320 18.24 -0.73 -21.31
C PHE A 320 17.23 0.08 -22.10
N ALA A 321 15.99 0.23 -21.58
CA ALA A 321 14.94 0.98 -22.26
C ALA A 321 14.78 2.42 -21.74
N LEU A 322 15.55 2.85 -20.75
CA LEU A 322 15.38 4.15 -20.11
C LEU A 322 15.78 5.29 -21.03
N GLU A 323 14.78 6.09 -21.43
CA GLU A 323 14.92 7.23 -22.33
C GLU A 323 14.98 8.56 -21.57
N GLU A 324 14.22 8.69 -20.47
CA GLU A 324 14.06 9.96 -19.78
C GLU A 324 14.01 9.81 -18.25
N VAL A 325 14.81 10.64 -17.56
CA VAL A 325 14.69 10.93 -16.12
C VAL A 325 14.51 12.44 -15.97
N GLU A 326 13.29 12.89 -15.62
CA GLU A 326 12.98 14.32 -15.53
C GLU A 326 13.74 15.04 -14.42
N GLY A 327 13.94 14.37 -13.28
CA GLY A 327 14.65 14.89 -12.12
C GLY A 327 16.07 14.36 -12.00
N ILE A 328 16.44 14.01 -10.78
CA ILE A 328 17.77 13.48 -10.46
C ILE A 328 17.90 12.01 -10.86
N PHE A 329 19.06 11.62 -11.38
CA PHE A 329 19.54 10.24 -11.40
C PHE A 329 20.54 10.09 -10.26
N GLN A 330 20.13 9.43 -9.21
CA GLN A 330 20.89 9.35 -7.97
C GLN A 330 21.22 7.91 -7.60
N ILE A 331 22.47 7.67 -7.27
CA ILE A 331 22.95 6.44 -6.66
C ILE A 331 23.77 6.83 -5.45
N HIS A 332 23.42 6.32 -4.29
CA HIS A 332 24.19 6.58 -3.08
C HIS A 332 24.22 5.36 -2.16
N GLN A 333 25.25 5.30 -1.34
CA GLN A 333 25.35 4.36 -0.23
C GLN A 333 25.16 5.10 1.09
N ASN A 334 24.14 4.71 1.87
CA ASN A 334 23.88 5.32 3.15
C ASN A 334 24.70 4.69 4.28
N GLY A 335 25.35 5.55 5.05
CA GLY A 335 25.89 5.25 6.38
C GLY A 335 27.27 5.88 6.64
N PRO A 336 27.43 6.74 7.68
CA PRO A 336 28.69 7.40 7.98
C PRO A 336 29.82 6.45 8.42
N ASP A 337 29.50 5.20 8.78
CA ASP A 337 30.45 4.20 9.26
C ASP A 337 30.65 3.02 8.26
N MET A 338 30.04 3.07 7.08
CA MET A 338 30.13 1.98 6.12
C MET A 338 31.28 2.20 5.17
N GLN A 339 32.19 1.22 5.16
CA GLN A 339 33.23 1.13 4.15
C GLN A 339 32.56 1.18 2.75
N PRO A 340 33.13 1.88 1.78
CA PRO A 340 32.60 1.94 0.42
C PRO A 340 32.69 0.55 -0.23
N THR A 341 31.67 -0.25 -0.05
CA THR A 341 31.64 -1.65 -0.49
C THR A 341 30.51 -1.94 -1.46
N ALA A 342 29.81 -0.90 -1.95
CA ALA A 342 28.88 -1.12 -3.03
C ALA A 342 29.60 -1.80 -4.19
N PRO A 343 29.17 -3.02 -4.56
CA PRO A 343 29.84 -3.78 -5.60
C PRO A 343 29.56 -3.26 -7.00
N LEU A 344 28.75 -2.20 -7.15
CA LEU A 344 28.38 -1.65 -8.45
C LEU A 344 29.61 -1.30 -9.28
N GLU A 345 29.75 -1.95 -10.42
CA GLU A 345 30.85 -1.83 -11.35
C GLU A 345 30.41 -1.18 -12.66
N THR A 346 29.15 -1.41 -13.09
CA THR A 346 28.66 -0.93 -14.38
C THR A 346 27.27 -0.27 -14.29
N ILE A 347 27.07 0.72 -15.16
CA ILE A 347 25.78 1.36 -15.41
C ILE A 347 25.55 1.35 -16.93
N GLU A 348 24.43 0.80 -17.40
CA GLU A 348 24.05 0.76 -18.81
C GLU A 348 22.76 1.52 -19.08
N LEU A 349 22.86 2.60 -19.87
CA LEU A 349 21.77 3.50 -20.28
C LEU A 349 21.83 3.74 -21.80
N PRO A 350 21.74 2.71 -22.65
CA PRO A 350 22.10 2.81 -24.08
C PRO A 350 21.19 3.73 -24.89
N VAL A 351 19.98 4.02 -24.42
CA VAL A 351 18.98 4.82 -25.16
C VAL A 351 18.60 6.11 -24.43
N ILE A 352 19.34 6.47 -23.39
CA ILE A 352 19.06 7.67 -22.59
C ILE A 352 19.15 8.95 -23.44
N GLN A 353 18.13 9.80 -23.34
CA GLN A 353 18.00 11.04 -24.09
C GLN A 353 17.95 12.28 -23.19
N LYS A 354 17.51 12.11 -21.94
CA LYS A 354 17.34 13.21 -21.00
C LYS A 354 17.57 12.78 -19.56
N ILE A 355 18.34 13.56 -18.82
CA ILE A 355 18.47 13.48 -17.35
C ILE A 355 18.50 14.92 -16.81
N GLY A 356 17.77 15.18 -15.71
CA GLY A 356 17.74 16.50 -15.09
C GLY A 356 19.04 16.83 -14.33
N SER A 357 19.52 15.87 -13.51
CA SER A 357 20.82 15.96 -12.84
C SER A 357 21.34 14.56 -12.49
N VAL A 358 22.63 14.46 -12.24
CA VAL A 358 23.31 13.21 -11.84
C VAL A 358 24.00 13.42 -10.49
N HIS A 359 23.78 12.49 -9.55
CA HIS A 359 24.46 12.48 -8.26
C HIS A 359 24.84 11.03 -7.91
N ILE A 360 26.13 10.72 -7.88
CA ILE A 360 26.63 9.37 -7.59
C ILE A 360 27.70 9.45 -6.50
N GLU A 361 27.51 8.66 -5.44
CA GLU A 361 28.42 8.58 -4.31
C GLU A 361 28.47 7.17 -3.71
N GLY A 362 29.55 6.82 -3.01
CA GLY A 362 29.72 5.52 -2.36
C GLY A 362 30.05 4.34 -3.28
N CYS A 363 30.27 4.58 -4.59
CA CYS A 363 30.46 3.52 -5.60
C CYS A 363 31.96 3.25 -5.87
N GLY A 364 32.69 2.70 -4.88
CA GLY A 364 34.14 2.52 -4.94
C GLY A 364 34.67 1.65 -6.09
N LYS A 365 33.84 0.84 -6.74
CA LYS A 365 34.22 0.01 -7.89
C LYS A 365 33.79 0.61 -9.25
N LEU A 366 32.88 1.59 -9.25
CA LEU A 366 32.42 2.21 -10.47
C LEU A 366 33.50 3.11 -11.06
N THR A 367 34.00 2.76 -12.25
CA THR A 367 35.13 3.46 -12.92
C THR A 367 34.78 3.95 -14.33
N ASP A 368 33.59 3.64 -14.83
CA ASP A 368 33.13 4.04 -16.16
C ASP A 368 31.75 4.74 -16.08
N PHE A 369 31.71 5.97 -16.54
CA PHE A 369 30.55 6.84 -16.60
C PHE A 369 30.12 7.14 -18.05
N SER A 370 30.60 6.37 -19.02
CA SER A 370 30.32 6.59 -20.45
C SER A 370 28.82 6.51 -20.80
N ALA A 371 28.05 5.82 -19.99
CA ALA A 371 26.57 5.77 -20.11
C ALA A 371 25.90 7.16 -20.09
N PHE A 372 26.54 8.17 -19.50
CA PHE A 372 26.00 9.54 -19.39
C PHE A 372 26.49 10.49 -20.51
N LEU A 373 27.43 10.07 -21.34
CA LEU A 373 27.95 10.92 -22.45
C LEU A 373 26.84 11.43 -23.40
N PRO A 374 25.82 10.65 -23.75
CA PRO A 374 24.75 11.13 -24.63
C PRO A 374 23.99 12.35 -24.09
N VAL A 375 23.95 12.51 -22.77
CA VAL A 375 23.17 13.58 -22.12
C VAL A 375 24.03 14.67 -21.47
N ILE A 376 25.36 14.51 -21.46
CA ILE A 376 26.25 15.44 -20.77
C ILE A 376 26.14 16.90 -21.27
N GLY A 377 25.80 17.08 -22.53
CA GLY A 377 25.54 18.41 -23.12
C GLY A 377 24.31 19.13 -22.61
N GLN A 378 23.42 18.45 -21.91
CA GLN A 378 22.22 18.99 -21.27
C GLN A 378 22.46 19.35 -19.79
N LEU A 379 23.56 18.87 -19.21
CA LEU A 379 23.97 19.10 -17.84
C LEU A 379 24.95 20.27 -17.74
N ASN A 380 25.34 20.61 -16.53
CA ASN A 380 26.35 21.59 -16.20
C ASN A 380 27.05 21.21 -14.89
N ALA A 381 28.00 22.00 -14.41
CA ALA A 381 28.77 21.70 -13.20
C ALA A 381 27.91 21.63 -11.91
N ASP A 382 26.74 22.28 -11.88
CA ASP A 382 25.83 22.24 -10.72
C ASP A 382 24.89 21.02 -10.76
N THR A 383 24.72 20.39 -11.91
CA THR A 383 23.83 19.24 -12.13
C THR A 383 24.56 17.94 -12.41
N TRP A 384 25.90 17.94 -12.39
CA TRP A 384 26.76 16.78 -12.48
C TRP A 384 27.60 16.66 -11.22
N PHE A 385 27.37 15.61 -10.44
CA PHE A 385 28.12 15.35 -9.22
C PHE A 385 28.48 13.86 -9.12
N VAL A 386 29.78 13.56 -9.05
CA VAL A 386 30.33 12.25 -8.72
C VAL A 386 31.31 12.42 -7.58
N HIS A 387 31.04 11.78 -6.45
CA HIS A 387 31.85 11.94 -5.25
C HIS A 387 33.19 11.21 -5.35
N GLU A 388 34.21 11.71 -4.63
CA GLU A 388 35.60 11.20 -4.67
C GLU A 388 35.76 9.76 -4.12
N ASP A 389 34.76 9.20 -3.45
CA ASP A 389 34.70 7.81 -2.98
C ASP A 389 34.27 6.80 -4.04
N CYS A 390 33.91 7.25 -5.23
CA CYS A 390 33.74 6.39 -6.39
C CYS A 390 35.10 5.91 -6.93
N GLY A 391 35.09 4.78 -7.65
CA GLY A 391 36.32 4.20 -8.24
C GLY A 391 37.03 5.14 -9.26
N TYR A 392 36.25 6.01 -9.89
CA TYR A 392 36.64 7.16 -10.65
C TYR A 392 35.65 8.29 -10.45
N SER A 393 36.09 9.53 -10.39
CA SER A 393 35.23 10.70 -10.10
C SER A 393 35.47 11.79 -11.17
N PRO A 394 34.88 11.60 -12.38
CA PRO A 394 35.05 12.59 -13.45
C PRO A 394 34.30 13.88 -13.09
N THR A 395 34.97 15.00 -13.26
CA THR A 395 34.32 16.31 -13.24
C THR A 395 33.40 16.50 -14.44
N TYR A 396 32.55 17.51 -14.42
CA TYR A 396 31.74 17.85 -15.60
C TYR A 396 32.59 18.16 -16.83
N GLU A 397 33.73 18.85 -16.63
CA GLU A 397 34.67 19.17 -17.73
C GLU A 397 35.37 17.92 -18.26
N ASP A 398 35.71 16.94 -17.42
CA ASP A 398 36.25 15.65 -17.86
C ASP A 398 35.25 14.93 -18.75
N MET A 399 33.99 14.84 -18.30
CA MET A 399 32.89 14.22 -19.06
C MET A 399 32.68 14.89 -20.41
N LYS A 400 32.70 16.23 -20.44
CA LYS A 400 32.53 17.02 -21.64
C LYS A 400 33.73 16.85 -22.63
N ALA A 401 34.90 16.58 -22.10
CA ALA A 401 36.09 16.25 -22.89
C ALA A 401 36.13 14.78 -23.38
N GLY A 402 35.16 13.96 -22.97
CA GLY A 402 35.09 12.53 -23.27
C GLY A 402 35.90 11.63 -22.33
N HIS A 403 36.41 12.17 -21.24
CA HIS A 403 37.18 11.42 -20.23
C HIS A 403 36.19 10.79 -19.20
N ALA A 404 35.37 9.85 -19.66
CA ALA A 404 34.32 9.27 -18.86
C ALA A 404 34.74 8.03 -18.07
N SER A 405 35.90 7.45 -18.34
CA SER A 405 36.37 6.25 -17.67
C SER A 405 37.83 6.38 -17.21
N LYS A 406 38.16 5.66 -16.15
CA LYS A 406 39.56 5.54 -15.66
C LYS A 406 40.38 4.76 -16.67
N GLN A 407 41.44 5.38 -17.17
CA GLN A 407 42.41 4.74 -18.08
C GLN A 407 43.27 3.71 -17.35
#